data_e4f8bdcd415420f5ae993d59214f10ea
#
_entry.id   e4f8bdcd415420f5ae993d59214f10ea
#
_cell.length_a   1.000
_cell.length_b   1.000
_cell.length_c   1.000
_cell.angle_alpha   90.00
_cell.angle_beta   90.00
_cell.angle_gamma   90.00
#
_symmetry.space_group_name_H-M   'P 1'
#
loop_
_entity.id
_entity.type
_entity.pdbx_description
1 polymer ?
#
loop_
_entity_poly.entity_id
_entity_poly.type
_entity_poly.pdbx_seq_one_letter_code
_entity_poly.pdbx_strand_id
1 'polypeptide(L)'
;MTMTRRTWLLVPVLAALAACANTSAPSSSTAGAASATPGSTPAVTPFAAAKPPKLIVFMVVDGLPIRQVLGYRDQLQPDGFKRFLDRGAWFANAYYGHGYTVTAAGHSIMLSGAYPERSGIIGNEWRDPMTGAPQYNTADPRYHYIGNKTEPLAGTSPENYKVETVGDVLRTLQPGSKMIGISGKDRGAILPSGHKGTAYMFMGSSGQFASSTYYMDKHPAWVDAFNAGKPADQFFGKTWAPMLPESAYARSVPDGQPWQANSGNGNKLPAVLGAGMDGPGPRFYGNILPSPFGDELTLAFARAAVEGEQLGADDQTDILSVSLSSHDYINHAFGPESRLSHDHFLHLDAYLQDWFKYLDAKVGRDNYVAVLTADHGFTDTPEWAKSQGRDAGRIVPAQAVGFVNAGLARQFGEGRWVIGMSGTGFIFDEPLIQQRGLKQDEVYEAAKALVVQVDGVQTAFTRAQLAGTDTTTPNLAQMRHSWYPGIAAPLQVIPKPGWMFGSRVMGTTHGSPYENDTHVPLLTWGPKWVGQGRIEQRVEIIDLAPTLSAILHVPAPRQAQGKLLPLPAK
;
A
#
# COMPACT_ATOMS: atom_id res chain seq x y z
N MET A 1 22.05 -10.36 52.38
CA MET A 1 21.37 -10.19 53.66
C MET A 1 19.93 -9.78 53.37
N THR A 2 19.09 -10.69 53.74
CA THR A 2 17.67 -10.70 54.11
C THR A 2 16.62 -10.21 53.12
N MET A 3 15.94 -11.22 52.56
CA MET A 3 14.57 -11.23 52.00
C MET A 3 13.53 -10.71 53.01
N THR A 4 12.51 -10.00 52.48
CA THR A 4 11.17 -10.11 53.09
C THR A 4 10.11 -10.19 51.98
N ARG A 5 9.47 -11.36 51.93
CA ARG A 5 8.24 -11.64 51.18
C ARG A 5 7.06 -10.92 51.85
N ARG A 6 6.16 -10.35 51.05
CA ARG A 6 4.80 -10.02 51.50
C ARG A 6 3.78 -10.76 50.66
N THR A 7 3.08 -11.63 51.33
CA THR A 7 1.92 -12.43 50.94
C THR A 7 0.69 -11.51 50.86
N TRP A 8 -0.12 -11.64 49.81
CA TRP A 8 -1.47 -11.06 49.75
C TRP A 8 -2.50 -12.16 49.79
N LEU A 9 -3.42 -12.01 50.73
CA LEU A 9 -4.56 -12.89 51.01
C LEU A 9 -5.69 -12.63 50.00
N LEU A 10 -6.24 -13.72 49.49
CA LEU A 10 -7.50 -13.79 48.75
C LEU A 10 -8.70 -13.77 49.71
N VAL A 11 -9.70 -13.00 49.42
CA VAL A 11 -11.03 -13.09 50.05
C VAL A 11 -12.06 -13.26 48.93
N PRO A 12 -12.89 -14.31 48.96
CA PRO A 12 -13.99 -14.48 48.01
C PRO A 12 -15.27 -13.81 48.55
N VAL A 13 -16.05 -13.14 47.64
CA VAL A 13 -17.42 -12.72 47.96
C VAL A 13 -18.38 -13.55 47.11
N LEU A 14 -19.24 -14.23 47.84
CA LEU A 14 -20.33 -15.06 47.36
C LEU A 14 -21.50 -14.25 46.77
N ALA A 15 -22.17 -14.89 45.82
CA ALA A 15 -23.38 -14.51 45.16
C ALA A 15 -24.61 -14.52 46.10
N ALA A 16 -25.59 -13.69 45.79
CA ALA A 16 -26.99 -13.91 46.19
C ALA A 16 -27.94 -13.62 45.02
N LEU A 17 -28.59 -14.68 44.58
CA LEU A 17 -29.76 -14.69 43.70
C LEU A 17 -31.02 -14.28 44.50
N ALA A 18 -31.85 -13.44 43.91
CA ALA A 18 -33.26 -13.39 44.30
C ALA A 18 -34.15 -13.27 43.07
N ALA A 19 -34.92 -14.31 42.85
CA ALA A 19 -36.01 -14.40 41.90
C ALA A 19 -37.30 -13.89 42.57
N CYS A 20 -38.16 -13.19 41.82
CA CYS A 20 -39.58 -13.14 42.10
C CYS A 20 -40.35 -13.10 40.79
N ALA A 21 -41.23 -14.06 40.66
CA ALA A 21 -42.17 -14.27 39.59
C ALA A 21 -43.56 -13.70 39.96
N ASN A 22 -44.42 -13.66 38.93
CA ASN A 22 -45.91 -13.63 38.91
C ASN A 22 -46.51 -12.24 38.61
N THR A 23 -47.55 -12.09 37.81
CA THR A 23 -48.56 -12.98 37.20
C THR A 23 -49.45 -12.17 36.24
N SER A 24 -50.00 -12.87 35.27
CA SER A 24 -51.33 -12.80 34.65
C SER A 24 -51.70 -11.78 33.58
N ALA A 25 -52.05 -12.38 32.47
CA ALA A 25 -52.87 -11.93 31.33
C ALA A 25 -54.39 -11.77 31.74
N PRO A 26 -55.36 -11.46 30.84
CA PRO A 26 -55.34 -11.36 29.38
C PRO A 26 -56.20 -10.19 28.80
N SER A 27 -56.15 -9.89 27.52
CA SER A 27 -57.30 -9.98 26.60
C SER A 27 -57.17 -9.21 25.29
N SER A 28 -57.62 -9.88 24.26
CA SER A 28 -58.37 -9.52 23.05
C SER A 28 -57.65 -8.95 21.84
N SER A 29 -57.56 -9.84 20.91
CA SER A 29 -57.60 -9.82 19.44
C SER A 29 -58.07 -8.54 18.73
N THR A 30 -57.27 -8.08 17.78
CA THR A 30 -57.75 -7.70 16.45
C THR A 30 -56.70 -8.10 15.40
N ALA A 31 -57.16 -8.90 14.45
CA ALA A 31 -56.40 -9.36 13.31
C ALA A 31 -56.12 -8.17 12.38
N GLY A 32 -54.83 -7.80 12.25
CA GLY A 32 -54.31 -6.90 11.22
C GLY A 32 -53.52 -7.73 10.21
N ALA A 33 -53.98 -7.76 8.96
CA ALA A 33 -53.34 -8.46 7.86
C ALA A 33 -51.88 -8.05 7.71
N ALA A 34 -50.98 -8.99 7.88
CA ALA A 34 -49.58 -8.83 7.55
C ALA A 34 -49.43 -8.66 6.03
N SER A 35 -49.14 -7.45 5.61
CA SER A 35 -48.68 -7.16 4.27
C SER A 35 -47.33 -7.87 4.07
N ALA A 36 -47.29 -8.91 3.27
CA ALA A 36 -46.09 -9.59 2.87
C ALA A 36 -45.23 -8.59 2.05
N THR A 37 -44.11 -8.20 2.62
CA THR A 37 -43.05 -7.50 1.88
C THR A 37 -42.62 -8.40 0.72
N PRO A 38 -42.54 -7.91 -0.54
CA PRO A 38 -42.05 -8.71 -1.64
C PRO A 38 -40.61 -9.17 -1.30
N GLY A 39 -40.41 -10.48 -1.32
CA GLY A 39 -39.09 -11.07 -1.09
C GLY A 39 -38.06 -10.43 -2.05
N SER A 40 -37.03 -9.85 -1.48
CA SER A 40 -35.88 -9.46 -2.24
C SER A 40 -35.31 -10.71 -2.90
N THR A 41 -35.44 -10.82 -4.21
CA THR A 41 -34.71 -11.80 -5.01
C THR A 41 -33.24 -11.64 -4.66
N PRO A 42 -32.51 -12.71 -4.26
CA PRO A 42 -31.08 -12.59 -4.01
C PRO A 42 -30.43 -11.99 -5.27
N ALA A 43 -29.68 -10.91 -5.11
CA ALA A 43 -28.94 -10.31 -6.21
C ALA A 43 -28.02 -11.40 -6.79
N VAL A 44 -28.29 -11.85 -8.02
CA VAL A 44 -27.46 -12.81 -8.71
C VAL A 44 -26.10 -12.13 -8.89
N THR A 45 -25.07 -12.64 -8.22
CA THR A 45 -23.71 -12.13 -8.42
C THR A 45 -23.35 -12.34 -9.89
N PRO A 46 -22.81 -11.33 -10.57
CA PRO A 46 -22.53 -11.42 -12.02
C PRO A 46 -21.56 -12.54 -12.41
N PHE A 47 -20.90 -13.18 -11.43
CA PHE A 47 -19.92 -14.26 -11.62
C PHE A 47 -20.45 -15.65 -11.22
N ALA A 48 -21.69 -15.78 -10.78
CA ALA A 48 -22.24 -17.04 -10.24
C ALA A 48 -22.24 -18.21 -11.24
N ALA A 49 -22.20 -17.94 -12.53
CA ALA A 49 -22.25 -18.97 -13.59
C ALA A 49 -20.87 -19.59 -13.92
N ALA A 50 -19.77 -18.95 -13.61
CA ALA A 50 -18.43 -19.45 -13.92
C ALA A 50 -17.80 -20.11 -12.68
N LYS A 51 -17.15 -21.26 -12.84
CA LYS A 51 -16.31 -21.83 -11.75
C LYS A 51 -15.21 -20.82 -11.38
N PRO A 52 -14.77 -20.76 -10.11
CA PRO A 52 -13.62 -19.96 -9.71
C PRO A 52 -12.38 -20.27 -10.56
N PRO A 53 -11.50 -19.28 -10.80
CA PRO A 53 -10.24 -19.52 -11.51
C PRO A 53 -9.32 -20.41 -10.67
N LYS A 54 -8.40 -21.10 -11.33
CA LYS A 54 -7.34 -21.85 -10.63
C LYS A 54 -6.32 -20.94 -9.95
N LEU A 55 -6.13 -19.72 -10.49
CA LEU A 55 -5.17 -18.77 -9.97
C LEU A 55 -5.70 -17.32 -10.12
N ILE A 56 -5.59 -16.54 -9.06
CA ILE A 56 -5.62 -15.08 -9.13
C ILE A 56 -4.18 -14.58 -9.17
N VAL A 57 -3.81 -13.85 -10.22
CA VAL A 57 -2.53 -13.16 -10.34
C VAL A 57 -2.75 -11.69 -10.07
N PHE A 58 -2.37 -11.25 -8.88
CA PHE A 58 -2.55 -9.89 -8.42
C PHE A 58 -1.23 -9.12 -8.54
N MET A 59 -1.14 -8.25 -9.55
CA MET A 59 0.07 -7.47 -9.85
C MET A 59 -0.08 -6.05 -9.32
N VAL A 60 0.91 -5.60 -8.57
CA VAL A 60 1.01 -4.21 -8.11
C VAL A 60 2.28 -3.59 -8.69
N VAL A 61 2.17 -2.45 -9.32
CA VAL A 61 3.33 -1.64 -9.72
C VAL A 61 3.40 -0.45 -8.77
N ASP A 62 4.36 -0.50 -7.86
CA ASP A 62 4.53 0.50 -6.80
C ASP A 62 4.78 1.89 -7.42
N GLY A 63 3.94 2.87 -7.05
CA GLY A 63 4.07 4.26 -7.49
C GLY A 63 3.75 4.53 -8.96
N LEU A 64 2.81 3.81 -9.57
CA LEU A 64 2.45 3.98 -10.99
C LEU A 64 1.19 4.84 -11.17
N PRO A 65 1.28 6.09 -11.66
CA PRO A 65 0.10 6.87 -12.04
C PRO A 65 -0.48 6.39 -13.38
N ILE A 66 -1.81 6.35 -13.50
CA ILE A 66 -2.51 5.94 -14.73
C ILE A 66 -2.07 6.75 -15.96
N ARG A 67 -1.70 8.03 -15.77
CA ARG A 67 -1.26 8.90 -16.85
C ARG A 67 -0.04 8.36 -17.62
N GLN A 68 0.86 7.60 -16.97
CA GLN A 68 1.99 6.96 -17.66
C GLN A 68 1.51 5.80 -18.53
N VAL A 69 0.61 4.95 -18.02
CA VAL A 69 0.05 3.83 -18.78
C VAL A 69 -0.65 4.31 -20.05
N LEU A 70 -1.45 5.36 -19.93
CA LEU A 70 -2.19 5.92 -21.07
C LEU A 70 -1.30 6.79 -21.97
N GLY A 71 -0.38 7.55 -21.38
CA GLY A 71 0.52 8.46 -22.07
C GLY A 71 1.55 7.77 -22.97
N TYR A 72 1.93 6.53 -22.64
CA TYR A 72 2.90 5.75 -23.43
C TYR A 72 2.27 4.54 -24.14
N ARG A 73 0.92 4.49 -24.23
CA ARG A 73 0.19 3.35 -24.82
C ARG A 73 0.65 2.97 -26.24
N ASP A 74 1.04 3.93 -27.05
CA ASP A 74 1.54 3.72 -28.43
C ASP A 74 2.86 2.94 -28.46
N GLN A 75 3.65 2.96 -27.39
CA GLN A 75 4.97 2.31 -27.28
C GLN A 75 4.92 0.94 -26.59
N LEU A 76 3.78 0.55 -26.04
CA LEU A 76 3.63 -0.70 -25.29
C LEU A 76 3.65 -1.95 -26.16
N GLN A 77 4.15 -3.05 -25.58
CA GLN A 77 4.13 -4.38 -26.16
C GLN A 77 2.69 -4.92 -26.29
N PRO A 78 2.44 -5.84 -27.24
CA PRO A 78 1.08 -6.35 -27.48
C PRO A 78 0.46 -7.10 -26.29
N ASP A 79 1.27 -7.68 -25.39
CA ASP A 79 0.81 -8.60 -24.34
C ASP A 79 1.29 -8.24 -22.93
N GLY A 80 1.86 -7.03 -22.75
CA GLY A 80 2.12 -6.41 -21.46
C GLY A 80 0.86 -5.69 -20.96
N PHE A 81 0.93 -4.38 -20.76
CA PHE A 81 -0.25 -3.58 -20.39
C PHE A 81 -1.38 -3.64 -21.42
N LYS A 82 -1.05 -3.76 -22.73
CA LYS A 82 -2.07 -3.90 -23.80
C LYS A 82 -2.92 -5.17 -23.66
N ARG A 83 -2.45 -6.21 -22.96
CA ARG A 83 -3.31 -7.37 -22.62
C ARG A 83 -4.59 -6.92 -21.94
N PHE A 84 -4.48 -5.99 -21.03
CA PHE A 84 -5.61 -5.45 -20.25
C PHE A 84 -6.36 -4.38 -21.05
N LEU A 85 -5.63 -3.42 -21.63
CA LEU A 85 -6.21 -2.27 -22.32
C LEU A 85 -7.00 -2.64 -23.58
N ASP A 86 -6.58 -3.70 -24.28
CA ASP A 86 -7.16 -4.10 -25.57
C ASP A 86 -8.02 -5.36 -25.47
N ARG A 87 -7.80 -6.22 -24.45
CA ARG A 87 -8.46 -7.54 -24.32
C ARG A 87 -9.00 -7.85 -22.93
N GLY A 88 -8.91 -6.91 -22.02
CA GLY A 88 -9.46 -6.96 -20.68
C GLY A 88 -10.42 -5.83 -20.41
N ALA A 89 -10.74 -5.57 -19.15
CA ALA A 89 -11.47 -4.40 -18.71
C ALA A 89 -10.53 -3.48 -17.92
N TRP A 90 -10.64 -2.19 -18.19
CA TRP A 90 -9.85 -1.20 -17.49
C TRP A 90 -10.68 0.05 -17.15
N PHE A 91 -10.37 0.64 -16.00
CA PHE A 91 -11.11 1.76 -15.44
C PHE A 91 -10.38 3.06 -15.72
N ALA A 92 -11.05 3.98 -16.40
CA ALA A 92 -10.50 5.30 -16.69
C ALA A 92 -10.44 6.19 -15.45
N ASN A 93 -11.26 5.90 -14.43
CA ASN A 93 -11.44 6.70 -13.24
C ASN A 93 -11.38 5.82 -11.97
N ALA A 94 -10.22 5.19 -11.71
CA ALA A 94 -9.97 4.42 -10.51
C ALA A 94 -9.11 5.22 -9.53
N TYR A 95 -9.57 5.36 -8.28
CA TYR A 95 -8.95 6.23 -7.30
C TYR A 95 -8.79 5.57 -5.94
N TYR A 96 -7.82 6.05 -5.18
CA TYR A 96 -7.79 5.87 -3.74
C TYR A 96 -8.69 6.90 -3.05
N GLY A 97 -9.55 6.46 -2.15
CA GLY A 97 -10.45 7.32 -1.37
C GLY A 97 -9.85 7.82 -0.05
N HIS A 98 -8.59 7.49 0.27
CA HIS A 98 -7.88 7.98 1.44
C HIS A 98 -6.88 9.07 1.07
N GLY A 99 -6.49 9.92 2.02
CA GLY A 99 -5.76 11.15 1.76
C GLY A 99 -4.24 11.07 1.94
N TYR A 100 -3.72 10.05 2.65
CA TYR A 100 -2.28 9.81 2.80
C TYR A 100 -1.87 8.57 2.01
N THR A 101 -1.59 8.78 0.73
CA THR A 101 -1.37 7.75 -0.28
C THR A 101 0.10 7.30 -0.29
N VAL A 102 0.42 6.34 0.57
CA VAL A 102 1.77 5.76 0.72
C VAL A 102 1.72 4.23 0.64
N THR A 103 2.85 3.62 0.34
CA THR A 103 2.98 2.20 0.00
C THR A 103 2.21 1.27 0.92
N ALA A 104 2.42 1.35 2.26
CA ALA A 104 1.77 0.43 3.18
C ALA A 104 0.25 0.63 3.23
N ALA A 105 -0.23 1.89 3.26
CA ALA A 105 -1.65 2.20 3.23
C ALA A 105 -2.31 1.67 1.95
N GLY A 106 -1.71 1.92 0.78
CA GLY A 106 -2.21 1.41 -0.50
C GLY A 106 -2.27 -0.12 -0.55
N HIS A 107 -1.17 -0.82 -0.20
CA HIS A 107 -1.14 -2.28 -0.19
C HIS A 107 -2.15 -2.89 0.80
N SER A 108 -2.39 -2.24 1.95
CA SER A 108 -3.36 -2.72 2.93
C SER A 108 -4.81 -2.68 2.44
N ILE A 109 -5.14 -1.77 1.53
CA ILE A 109 -6.50 -1.55 1.01
C ILE A 109 -6.91 -2.61 -0.02
N MET A 110 -6.00 -3.00 -0.90
CA MET A 110 -6.32 -3.71 -2.15
C MET A 110 -7.05 -5.04 -1.94
N LEU A 111 -6.56 -5.88 -1.04
CA LEU A 111 -7.10 -7.20 -0.78
C LEU A 111 -7.94 -7.30 0.50
N SER A 112 -7.99 -6.24 1.32
CA SER A 112 -8.92 -6.14 2.46
C SER A 112 -10.22 -5.42 2.11
N GLY A 113 -10.18 -4.47 1.16
CA GLY A 113 -11.27 -3.57 0.88
C GLY A 113 -11.58 -2.59 2.02
N ALA A 114 -10.63 -2.38 2.94
CA ALA A 114 -10.78 -1.55 4.13
C ALA A 114 -9.78 -0.40 4.14
N TYR A 115 -10.23 0.81 4.44
CA TYR A 115 -9.37 1.98 4.58
C TYR A 115 -8.48 1.91 5.84
N PRO A 116 -7.38 2.68 5.90
CA PRO A 116 -6.51 2.80 7.08
C PRO A 116 -7.23 3.06 8.40
N GLU A 117 -8.34 3.80 8.40
CA GLU A 117 -9.20 4.02 9.57
C GLU A 117 -9.75 2.73 10.20
N ARG A 118 -9.77 1.61 9.46
CA ARG A 118 -10.16 0.29 9.95
C ARG A 118 -8.98 -0.67 10.02
N SER A 119 -8.11 -0.60 9.02
CA SER A 119 -6.99 -1.53 8.93
C SER A 119 -5.88 -1.25 9.94
N GLY A 120 -5.78 -0.03 10.47
CA GLY A 120 -4.71 0.40 11.35
C GLY A 120 -3.37 0.67 10.64
N ILE A 121 -3.29 0.44 9.33
CA ILE A 121 -2.08 0.72 8.54
C ILE A 121 -2.16 2.14 7.98
N ILE A 122 -1.82 3.11 8.81
CA ILE A 122 -1.97 4.54 8.51
C ILE A 122 -0.82 5.12 7.67
N GLY A 123 0.26 4.36 7.47
CA GLY A 123 1.44 4.80 6.73
C GLY A 123 2.53 3.75 6.71
N ASN A 124 3.67 4.06 6.08
CA ASN A 124 4.83 3.16 6.09
C ASN A 124 5.42 3.04 7.49
N GLU A 125 5.47 4.15 8.19
CA GLU A 125 5.90 4.26 9.58
C GLU A 125 5.10 5.37 10.26
N TRP A 126 5.00 5.30 11.56
CA TRP A 126 4.41 6.35 12.38
C TRP A 126 5.11 6.46 13.72
N ARG A 127 4.72 7.42 14.49
CA ARG A 127 5.16 7.56 15.88
C ARG A 127 3.97 7.37 16.79
N ASP A 128 4.17 6.60 17.84
CA ASP A 128 3.20 6.53 18.91
C ASP A 128 2.90 7.95 19.43
N PRO A 129 1.65 8.40 19.40
CA PRO A 129 1.32 9.79 19.72
C PRO A 129 1.55 10.17 21.20
N MET A 130 1.63 9.17 22.10
CA MET A 130 1.86 9.39 23.55
C MET A 130 3.34 9.38 23.91
N THR A 131 4.12 8.49 23.31
CA THR A 131 5.53 8.27 23.67
C THR A 131 6.51 8.84 22.65
N GLY A 132 6.06 9.15 21.44
CA GLY A 132 6.90 9.53 20.30
C GLY A 132 7.75 8.38 19.75
N ALA A 133 7.59 7.15 20.25
CA ALA A 133 8.36 6.00 19.81
C ALA A 133 8.06 5.64 18.34
N PRO A 134 9.09 5.31 17.55
CA PRO A 134 8.88 4.92 16.15
C PRO A 134 8.18 3.56 16.08
N GLN A 135 7.26 3.45 15.14
CA GLN A 135 6.54 2.23 14.77
C GLN A 135 6.67 2.02 13.27
N TYR A 136 6.85 0.78 12.84
CA TYR A 136 6.83 0.42 11.43
C TYR A 136 5.65 -0.53 11.15
N ASN A 137 5.00 -0.37 10.01
CA ASN A 137 3.69 -0.98 9.72
C ASN A 137 3.64 -2.51 9.86
N THR A 138 4.71 -3.21 9.53
CA THR A 138 4.83 -4.67 9.59
C THR A 138 5.89 -5.15 10.59
N ALA A 139 6.43 -4.25 11.44
CA ALA A 139 7.41 -4.65 12.44
C ALA A 139 6.76 -5.47 13.56
N ASP A 140 7.44 -6.55 13.90
CA ASP A 140 7.07 -7.39 15.03
C ASP A 140 8.33 -8.03 15.64
N PRO A 141 8.76 -7.62 16.83
CA PRO A 141 10.00 -8.10 17.42
C PRO A 141 9.95 -9.59 17.85
N ARG A 142 8.80 -10.24 17.79
CA ARG A 142 8.63 -11.66 18.07
C ARG A 142 9.19 -12.55 16.95
N TYR A 143 9.32 -12.00 15.74
CA TYR A 143 9.69 -12.74 14.54
C TYR A 143 10.94 -12.16 13.88
N HIS A 144 11.61 -12.99 13.11
CA HIS A 144 12.85 -12.62 12.42
C HIS A 144 12.90 -13.21 11.00
N TYR A 145 13.74 -12.63 10.16
CA TYR A 145 13.96 -13.14 8.81
C TYR A 145 14.72 -14.46 8.84
N ILE A 146 14.29 -15.43 8.05
CA ILE A 146 14.93 -16.71 7.91
C ILE A 146 16.23 -16.54 7.11
N GLY A 147 17.36 -16.97 7.68
CA GLY A 147 18.67 -16.89 7.02
C GLY A 147 19.24 -15.48 6.81
N ASN A 148 18.59 -14.44 7.32
CA ASN A 148 19.03 -13.07 7.18
C ASN A 148 18.99 -12.31 8.51
N LYS A 149 19.80 -11.25 8.62
CA LYS A 149 19.76 -10.36 9.78
C LYS A 149 18.43 -9.61 9.81
N THR A 150 17.82 -9.53 10.98
CA THR A 150 16.62 -8.73 11.24
C THR A 150 17.02 -7.49 12.01
N GLU A 151 16.85 -6.33 11.41
CA GLU A 151 17.11 -5.05 12.07
C GLU A 151 15.93 -4.64 12.95
N PRO A 152 16.13 -3.77 13.94
CA PRO A 152 15.02 -3.17 14.67
C PRO A 152 14.03 -2.51 13.71
N LEU A 153 12.75 -2.71 13.93
CA LEU A 153 11.66 -2.24 13.06
C LEU A 153 11.63 -2.87 11.65
N ALA A 154 12.34 -4.00 11.43
CA ALA A 154 12.18 -4.76 10.20
C ALA A 154 10.77 -5.34 10.09
N GLY A 155 10.20 -5.35 8.89
CA GLY A 155 8.86 -5.90 8.64
C GLY A 155 8.85 -7.41 8.61
N THR A 156 8.28 -8.04 9.63
CA THR A 156 8.31 -9.49 9.82
C THR A 156 6.94 -10.16 9.93
N SER A 157 5.87 -9.41 10.22
CA SER A 157 4.53 -9.96 10.38
C SER A 157 3.41 -8.98 10.03
N PRO A 158 2.17 -9.46 9.77
CA PRO A 158 0.99 -8.62 9.58
C PRO A 158 0.30 -8.24 10.90
N GLU A 159 0.90 -8.38 12.07
CA GLU A 159 0.24 -8.23 13.37
C GLU A 159 -0.41 -6.86 13.59
N ASN A 160 0.19 -5.79 13.04
CA ASN A 160 -0.37 -4.46 13.09
C ASN A 160 -1.59 -4.27 12.17
N TYR A 161 -1.81 -5.19 11.24
CA TYR A 161 -2.88 -5.17 10.27
C TYR A 161 -4.16 -5.75 10.89
N LYS A 162 -5.16 -4.90 11.18
CA LYS A 162 -6.31 -5.24 12.02
C LYS A 162 -7.50 -5.85 11.27
N VAL A 163 -7.35 -6.11 10.00
CA VAL A 163 -8.42 -6.61 9.12
C VAL A 163 -7.96 -7.85 8.35
N GLU A 164 -8.90 -8.67 7.94
CA GLU A 164 -8.63 -9.83 7.08
C GLU A 164 -8.57 -9.43 5.60
N THR A 165 -7.88 -10.22 4.80
CA THR A 165 -7.82 -10.11 3.34
C THR A 165 -8.70 -11.16 2.66
N VAL A 166 -8.94 -11.00 1.35
CA VAL A 166 -9.56 -12.04 0.51
C VAL A 166 -8.80 -13.37 0.62
N GLY A 167 -7.47 -13.33 0.72
CA GLY A 167 -6.63 -14.51 0.92
C GLY A 167 -6.88 -15.19 2.27
N ASP A 168 -7.09 -14.42 3.34
CA ASP A 168 -7.42 -14.95 4.66
C ASP A 168 -8.79 -15.66 4.66
N VAL A 169 -9.78 -15.04 4.02
CA VAL A 169 -11.13 -15.63 3.86
C VAL A 169 -11.06 -16.91 3.04
N LEU A 170 -10.39 -16.86 1.88
CA LEU A 170 -10.22 -18.01 1.00
C LEU A 170 -9.59 -19.18 1.75
N ARG A 171 -8.46 -18.97 2.42
CA ARG A 171 -7.75 -20.00 3.18
C ARG A 171 -8.50 -20.49 4.41
N THR A 172 -9.40 -19.68 4.95
CA THR A 172 -10.30 -20.14 6.04
C THR A 172 -11.31 -21.16 5.54
N LEU A 173 -11.87 -20.93 4.36
CA LEU A 173 -12.90 -21.77 3.76
C LEU A 173 -12.33 -22.94 2.96
N GLN A 174 -11.17 -22.73 2.36
CA GLN A 174 -10.44 -23.70 1.52
C GLN A 174 -8.99 -23.80 2.01
N PRO A 175 -8.69 -24.57 3.06
CA PRO A 175 -7.35 -24.63 3.66
C PRO A 175 -6.24 -25.11 2.72
N GLY A 176 -6.59 -25.82 1.63
CA GLY A 176 -5.64 -26.25 0.59
C GLY A 176 -5.23 -25.15 -0.38
N SER A 177 -5.99 -24.04 -0.46
CA SER A 177 -5.61 -22.86 -1.25
C SER A 177 -4.36 -22.21 -0.72
N LYS A 178 -3.56 -21.62 -1.60
CA LYS A 178 -2.36 -20.88 -1.26
C LYS A 178 -2.57 -19.39 -1.50
N MET A 179 -2.01 -18.57 -0.61
CA MET A 179 -1.89 -17.13 -0.77
C MET A 179 -0.43 -16.76 -0.60
N ILE A 180 0.23 -16.31 -1.66
CA ILE A 180 1.64 -15.95 -1.66
C ILE A 180 1.82 -14.51 -2.09
N GLY A 181 2.51 -13.71 -1.27
CA GLY A 181 2.91 -12.35 -1.55
C GLY A 181 4.41 -12.25 -1.78
N ILE A 182 4.81 -11.57 -2.85
CA ILE A 182 6.21 -11.38 -3.25
C ILE A 182 6.43 -9.91 -3.56
N SER A 183 7.52 -9.32 -3.01
CA SER A 183 7.86 -7.92 -3.31
C SER A 183 9.34 -7.63 -3.06
N GLY A 184 9.82 -6.56 -3.66
CA GLY A 184 11.07 -5.90 -3.30
C GLY A 184 11.03 -5.22 -1.92
N LYS A 185 9.82 -4.92 -1.41
CA LYS A 185 9.57 -4.29 -0.10
C LYS A 185 8.78 -5.25 0.80
N ASP A 186 9.15 -5.36 2.08
CA ASP A 186 8.46 -6.19 3.06
C ASP A 186 6.94 -5.94 3.12
N ARG A 187 6.52 -4.68 3.23
CA ARG A 187 5.11 -4.26 3.28
C ARG A 187 4.33 -4.60 2.01
N GLY A 188 5.00 -4.60 0.85
CA GLY A 188 4.41 -5.00 -0.43
C GLY A 188 4.16 -6.50 -0.55
N ALA A 189 4.87 -7.32 0.22
CA ALA A 189 4.66 -8.77 0.32
C ALA A 189 3.71 -9.13 1.47
N ILE A 190 3.94 -8.59 2.67
CA ILE A 190 3.26 -8.98 3.92
C ILE A 190 1.79 -8.55 3.91
N LEU A 191 1.48 -7.29 3.58
CA LEU A 191 0.12 -6.77 3.69
C LEU A 191 -0.87 -7.46 2.74
N PRO A 192 -0.56 -7.69 1.44
CA PRO A 192 -1.43 -8.48 0.59
C PRO A 192 -1.57 -9.94 1.03
N SER A 193 -0.52 -10.54 1.61
CA SER A 193 -0.57 -11.92 2.12
C SER A 193 -1.54 -12.10 3.28
N GLY A 194 -1.82 -11.03 4.02
CA GLY A 194 -2.68 -11.10 5.19
C GLY A 194 -2.09 -11.97 6.31
N HIS A 195 -2.97 -12.50 7.17
CA HIS A 195 -2.58 -13.27 8.34
C HIS A 195 -2.40 -14.78 8.06
N LYS A 196 -2.98 -15.29 6.97
CA LYS A 196 -2.98 -16.72 6.63
C LYS A 196 -2.19 -17.06 5.36
N GLY A 197 -1.65 -16.05 4.67
CA GLY A 197 -0.80 -16.24 3.51
C GLY A 197 0.65 -16.54 3.87
N THR A 198 1.52 -16.39 2.88
CA THR A 198 2.97 -16.48 3.00
C THR A 198 3.58 -15.32 2.26
N ALA A 199 4.55 -14.63 2.88
CA ALA A 199 5.21 -13.49 2.26
C ALA A 199 6.70 -13.76 2.03
N TYR A 200 7.20 -13.35 0.88
CA TYR A 200 8.61 -13.34 0.52
C TYR A 200 9.04 -11.94 0.09
N MET A 201 10.14 -11.46 0.63
CA MET A 201 10.67 -10.13 0.35
C MET A 201 12.15 -10.18 -0.03
N PHE A 202 12.55 -9.25 -0.88
CA PHE A 202 13.96 -9.13 -1.27
C PHE A 202 14.79 -8.49 -0.16
N MET A 203 15.90 -9.14 0.18
CA MET A 203 16.87 -8.69 1.17
C MET A 203 18.02 -7.95 0.49
N GLY A 204 17.97 -6.62 0.46
CA GLY A 204 19.04 -5.78 -0.09
C GLY A 204 20.39 -5.92 0.60
N SER A 205 20.46 -6.53 1.79
CA SER A 205 21.70 -6.83 2.49
C SER A 205 22.42 -8.10 1.98
N SER A 206 21.69 -9.05 1.41
CA SER A 206 22.22 -10.35 0.98
C SER A 206 21.98 -10.69 -0.50
N GLY A 207 21.12 -9.93 -1.19
CA GLY A 207 20.72 -10.24 -2.57
C GLY A 207 19.78 -11.45 -2.70
N GLN A 208 19.19 -11.91 -1.59
CA GLN A 208 18.31 -13.08 -1.50
C GLN A 208 16.85 -12.68 -1.30
N PHE A 209 15.93 -13.60 -1.57
CA PHE A 209 14.57 -13.51 -1.04
C PHE A 209 14.46 -14.30 0.25
N ALA A 210 13.75 -13.72 1.21
CA ALA A 210 13.51 -14.35 2.50
C ALA A 210 12.03 -14.25 2.90
N SER A 211 11.63 -15.14 3.78
CA SER A 211 10.41 -15.07 4.57
C SER A 211 10.77 -14.79 6.03
N SER A 212 9.79 -14.70 6.90
CA SER A 212 9.99 -14.56 8.32
C SER A 212 9.47 -15.77 9.10
N THR A 213 9.90 -15.87 10.36
CA THR A 213 9.45 -16.94 11.27
C THR A 213 7.98 -16.80 11.71
N TYR A 214 7.27 -15.75 11.30
CA TYR A 214 5.82 -15.68 11.39
C TYR A 214 5.15 -16.71 10.47
N TYR A 215 5.69 -16.89 9.27
CA TYR A 215 5.08 -17.73 8.23
C TYR A 215 5.54 -19.17 8.27
N MET A 216 6.80 -19.41 8.62
CA MET A 216 7.43 -20.75 8.58
C MET A 216 8.71 -20.79 9.40
N ASP A 217 9.10 -21.98 9.87
CA ASP A 217 10.36 -22.17 10.61
C ASP A 217 11.61 -22.18 9.71
N LYS A 218 11.46 -22.61 8.47
CA LYS A 218 12.54 -22.69 7.45
C LYS A 218 11.97 -22.50 6.05
N HIS A 219 12.79 -22.01 5.15
CA HIS A 219 12.40 -21.89 3.73
C HIS A 219 12.08 -23.26 3.10
N PRO A 220 11.12 -23.33 2.18
CA PRO A 220 10.96 -24.48 1.28
C PRO A 220 12.21 -24.66 0.41
N ALA A 221 12.47 -25.90 0.01
CA ALA A 221 13.67 -26.24 -0.78
C ALA A 221 13.81 -25.44 -2.08
N TRP A 222 12.71 -25.04 -2.70
CA TRP A 222 12.74 -24.23 -3.92
C TRP A 222 13.28 -22.81 -3.67
N VAL A 223 13.00 -22.21 -2.50
CA VAL A 223 13.54 -20.89 -2.09
C VAL A 223 15.04 -20.99 -1.88
N ASP A 224 15.48 -22.02 -1.15
CA ASP A 224 16.91 -22.24 -0.90
C ASP A 224 17.66 -22.49 -2.21
N ALA A 225 17.08 -23.26 -3.14
CA ALA A 225 17.65 -23.52 -4.47
C ALA A 225 17.75 -22.23 -5.31
N PHE A 226 16.71 -21.37 -5.28
CA PHE A 226 16.73 -20.08 -5.97
C PHE A 226 17.84 -19.19 -5.43
N ASN A 227 17.93 -19.06 -4.11
CA ASN A 227 18.93 -18.22 -3.45
C ASN A 227 20.37 -18.76 -3.64
N ALA A 228 20.55 -20.09 -3.64
CA ALA A 228 21.85 -20.72 -3.89
C ALA A 228 22.40 -20.41 -5.28
N GLY A 229 21.52 -20.19 -6.26
CA GLY A 229 21.86 -19.72 -7.61
C GLY A 229 22.37 -18.28 -7.69
N LYS A 230 22.32 -17.50 -6.58
CA LYS A 230 22.72 -16.09 -6.51
C LYS A 230 22.17 -15.24 -7.67
N PRO A 231 20.87 -15.24 -7.89
CA PRO A 231 20.28 -14.63 -9.10
C PRO A 231 20.49 -13.10 -9.16
N ALA A 232 20.71 -12.44 -8.02
CA ALA A 232 21.02 -11.02 -7.96
C ALA A 232 22.41 -10.68 -8.53
N ASP A 233 23.39 -11.59 -8.40
CA ASP A 233 24.77 -11.37 -8.83
C ASP A 233 24.87 -11.22 -10.36
N GLN A 234 23.96 -11.86 -11.12
CA GLN A 234 23.95 -11.79 -12.58
C GLN A 234 23.75 -10.37 -13.13
N PHE A 235 23.25 -9.45 -12.33
CA PHE A 235 23.03 -8.05 -12.74
C PHE A 235 24.24 -7.17 -12.49
N PHE A 236 25.29 -7.66 -11.83
CA PHE A 236 26.53 -6.90 -11.66
C PHE A 236 27.21 -6.65 -13.01
N GLY A 237 27.53 -5.38 -13.28
CA GLY A 237 28.09 -4.96 -14.56
C GLY A 237 27.11 -4.89 -15.73
N LYS A 238 25.83 -5.29 -15.55
CA LYS A 238 24.81 -5.09 -16.59
C LYS A 238 24.53 -3.61 -16.81
N THR A 239 24.25 -3.28 -18.05
CA THR A 239 23.93 -1.92 -18.48
C THR A 239 22.40 -1.77 -18.62
N TRP A 240 21.85 -0.81 -17.91
CA TRP A 240 20.53 -0.27 -18.20
C TRP A 240 20.67 0.70 -19.38
N ALA A 241 20.39 0.24 -20.57
CA ALA A 241 20.41 1.02 -21.81
C ALA A 241 18.96 1.40 -22.21
N PRO A 242 18.77 2.56 -22.85
CA PRO A 242 17.45 2.93 -23.38
C PRO A 242 16.89 1.88 -24.31
N MET A 243 15.60 1.51 -24.13
CA MET A 243 14.92 0.52 -24.98
C MET A 243 14.61 1.05 -26.38
N LEU A 244 14.42 2.34 -26.53
CA LEU A 244 14.00 2.98 -27.77
C LEU A 244 15.01 4.05 -28.19
N PRO A 245 14.97 4.49 -29.47
CA PRO A 245 15.76 5.63 -29.93
C PRO A 245 15.41 6.91 -29.16
N GLU A 246 16.35 7.86 -29.07
CA GLU A 246 16.21 9.12 -28.33
C GLU A 246 14.90 9.88 -28.66
N SER A 247 14.51 9.90 -29.94
CA SER A 247 13.28 10.58 -30.39
C SER A 247 11.98 10.04 -29.78
N ALA A 248 11.98 8.79 -29.29
CA ALA A 248 10.83 8.18 -28.65
C ALA A 248 10.54 8.76 -27.25
N TYR A 249 11.55 9.39 -26.63
CA TYR A 249 11.46 9.99 -25.29
C TYR A 249 11.13 11.48 -25.31
N ALA A 250 10.72 12.04 -26.44
CA ALA A 250 10.40 13.47 -26.58
C ALA A 250 9.30 13.97 -25.62
N ARG A 251 8.47 13.04 -25.06
CA ARG A 251 7.44 13.34 -24.06
C ARG A 251 7.95 13.36 -22.63
N SER A 252 9.22 13.05 -22.40
CA SER A 252 9.82 12.95 -21.07
C SER A 252 10.89 13.98 -20.86
N VAL A 253 11.12 14.36 -19.60
CA VAL A 253 12.20 15.26 -19.23
C VAL A 253 13.54 14.52 -19.40
N PRO A 254 14.52 15.11 -20.09
CA PRO A 254 15.85 14.50 -20.24
C PRO A 254 16.49 14.15 -18.90
N ASP A 255 17.32 13.11 -18.89
CA ASP A 255 18.10 12.69 -17.74
C ASP A 255 19.24 13.68 -17.39
N GLY A 256 19.75 13.56 -16.16
CA GLY A 256 20.84 14.39 -15.64
C GLY A 256 20.42 15.81 -15.25
N GLN A 257 19.15 16.05 -14.96
CA GLN A 257 18.67 17.33 -14.44
C GLN A 257 19.19 17.57 -13.01
N PRO A 258 19.41 18.85 -12.61
CA PRO A 258 19.93 19.18 -11.28
C PRO A 258 19.06 18.68 -10.11
N TRP A 259 17.77 18.53 -10.33
CA TRP A 259 16.80 18.04 -9.32
C TRP A 259 16.65 16.51 -9.31
N GLN A 260 17.28 15.80 -10.24
CA GLN A 260 17.28 14.33 -10.24
C GLN A 260 18.36 13.82 -9.30
N ALA A 261 17.98 12.98 -8.35
CA ALA A 261 18.90 12.38 -7.40
C ALA A 261 19.76 11.29 -8.07
N ASN A 262 20.88 10.95 -7.44
CA ASN A 262 21.64 9.76 -7.81
C ASN A 262 21.10 8.57 -7.00
N SER A 263 20.53 7.57 -7.68
CA SER A 263 19.98 6.37 -7.06
C SER A 263 21.03 5.31 -6.70
N GLY A 264 22.31 5.61 -6.85
CA GLY A 264 23.41 4.64 -6.72
C GLY A 264 23.88 4.05 -8.05
N ASN A 265 23.05 4.14 -9.10
CA ASN A 265 23.36 3.74 -10.47
C ASN A 265 23.55 4.95 -11.41
N GLY A 266 23.66 6.17 -10.84
CA GLY A 266 23.67 7.40 -11.63
C GLY A 266 22.26 7.96 -11.88
N ASN A 267 22.20 9.02 -12.71
CA ASN A 267 20.95 9.68 -13.12
C ASN A 267 20.91 9.93 -14.63
N LYS A 268 21.62 9.13 -15.39
CA LYS A 268 21.69 9.20 -16.87
C LYS A 268 21.73 7.81 -17.47
N LEU A 269 21.11 7.64 -18.62
CA LEU A 269 21.20 6.42 -19.43
C LEU A 269 22.25 6.60 -20.54
N PRO A 270 23.02 5.55 -20.88
CA PRO A 270 23.04 4.23 -20.23
C PRO A 270 23.69 4.25 -18.84
N ALA A 271 23.20 3.41 -17.92
CA ALA A 271 23.71 3.27 -16.56
C ALA A 271 24.23 1.84 -16.34
N VAL A 272 25.43 1.69 -15.75
CA VAL A 272 26.01 0.39 -15.43
C VAL A 272 25.77 0.06 -13.96
N LEU A 273 25.09 -1.02 -13.66
CA LEU A 273 24.84 -1.45 -12.29
C LEU A 273 26.15 -1.91 -11.62
N GLY A 274 26.38 -1.39 -10.42
CA GLY A 274 27.61 -1.71 -9.69
C GLY A 274 28.85 -0.99 -10.21
N ALA A 275 28.71 0.03 -11.06
CA ALA A 275 29.84 0.83 -11.53
C ALA A 275 30.66 1.39 -10.35
N GLY A 276 32.00 1.17 -10.40
CA GLY A 276 32.91 1.58 -9.32
C GLY A 276 32.83 0.73 -8.04
N MET A 277 32.25 -0.47 -8.12
CA MET A 277 32.27 -1.49 -7.07
C MET A 277 33.14 -2.68 -7.49
N ASP A 278 33.75 -3.36 -6.51
CA ASP A 278 34.66 -4.48 -6.77
C ASP A 278 33.92 -5.80 -7.09
N GLY A 279 32.62 -5.87 -6.78
CA GLY A 279 31.79 -7.06 -6.99
C GLY A 279 30.42 -6.96 -6.33
N PRO A 280 29.59 -8.01 -6.47
CA PRO A 280 28.32 -8.11 -5.78
C PRO A 280 28.50 -8.06 -4.25
N GLY A 281 27.59 -7.37 -3.57
CA GLY A 281 27.58 -7.21 -2.12
C GLY A 281 26.45 -6.29 -1.67
N PRO A 282 26.28 -6.02 -0.35
CA PRO A 282 25.14 -5.27 0.19
C PRO A 282 24.89 -3.93 -0.50
N ARG A 283 25.93 -3.18 -0.82
CA ARG A 283 25.80 -1.91 -1.54
C ARG A 283 25.24 -2.10 -2.95
N PHE A 284 25.70 -3.14 -3.65
CA PHE A 284 25.20 -3.48 -4.98
C PHE A 284 23.75 -3.97 -4.91
N TYR A 285 23.44 -4.90 -4.02
CA TYR A 285 22.09 -5.45 -3.88
C TYR A 285 21.06 -4.39 -3.54
N GLY A 286 21.40 -3.41 -2.69
CA GLY A 286 20.55 -2.26 -2.40
C GLY A 286 20.27 -1.36 -3.61
N ASN A 287 21.14 -1.40 -4.63
CA ASN A 287 21.00 -0.61 -5.85
C ASN A 287 20.30 -1.36 -7.00
N ILE A 288 19.89 -2.62 -6.82
CA ILE A 288 19.15 -3.37 -7.86
C ILE A 288 17.73 -2.82 -8.00
N LEU A 289 17.04 -2.59 -6.88
CA LEU A 289 15.64 -2.12 -6.90
C LEU A 289 15.45 -0.79 -7.64
N PRO A 290 16.30 0.26 -7.50
CA PRO A 290 16.17 1.47 -8.30
C PRO A 290 16.69 1.30 -9.75
N SER A 291 16.34 0.19 -10.39
CA SER A 291 16.63 -0.13 -11.78
C SER A 291 15.60 -1.13 -12.33
N PRO A 292 15.46 -1.32 -13.67
CA PRO A 292 14.53 -2.30 -14.23
C PRO A 292 14.81 -3.75 -13.76
N PHE A 293 16.07 -4.04 -13.43
CA PHE A 293 16.48 -5.38 -13.01
C PHE A 293 15.92 -5.82 -11.65
N GLY A 294 15.45 -4.87 -10.81
CA GLY A 294 14.74 -5.21 -9.58
C GLY A 294 13.41 -5.90 -9.86
N ASP A 295 12.67 -5.44 -10.86
CA ASP A 295 11.40 -6.06 -11.26
C ASP A 295 11.64 -7.37 -12.02
N GLU A 296 12.68 -7.44 -12.88
CA GLU A 296 13.10 -8.68 -13.52
C GLU A 296 13.42 -9.77 -12.49
N LEU A 297 14.19 -9.43 -11.46
CA LEU A 297 14.55 -10.34 -10.36
C LEU A 297 13.31 -10.77 -9.55
N THR A 298 12.40 -9.85 -9.26
CA THR A 298 11.15 -10.14 -8.54
C THR A 298 10.26 -11.10 -9.33
N LEU A 299 10.14 -10.91 -10.65
CA LEU A 299 9.38 -11.81 -11.52
C LEU A 299 10.07 -13.18 -11.69
N ALA A 300 11.41 -13.23 -11.68
CA ALA A 300 12.13 -14.50 -11.68
C ALA A 300 11.84 -15.32 -10.41
N PHE A 301 11.79 -14.67 -9.23
CA PHE A 301 11.39 -15.33 -8.00
C PHE A 301 9.91 -15.75 -8.01
N ALA A 302 9.03 -14.93 -8.59
CA ALA A 302 7.62 -15.27 -8.75
C ALA A 302 7.42 -16.49 -9.65
N ARG A 303 8.21 -16.65 -10.71
CA ARG A 303 8.22 -17.89 -11.53
C ARG A 303 8.65 -19.11 -10.70
N ALA A 304 9.71 -18.98 -9.92
CA ALA A 304 10.15 -20.05 -9.02
C ALA A 304 9.07 -20.42 -7.99
N ALA A 305 8.30 -19.45 -7.49
CA ALA A 305 7.18 -19.70 -6.59
C ALA A 305 6.02 -20.43 -7.28
N VAL A 306 5.66 -20.06 -8.52
CA VAL A 306 4.64 -20.79 -9.32
C VAL A 306 5.04 -22.25 -9.51
N GLU A 307 6.32 -22.50 -9.83
CA GLU A 307 6.84 -23.86 -10.03
C GLU A 307 6.92 -24.64 -8.70
N GLY A 308 7.56 -24.03 -7.69
CA GLY A 308 7.85 -24.68 -6.41
C GLY A 308 6.61 -24.97 -5.58
N GLU A 309 5.62 -24.11 -5.66
CA GLU A 309 4.34 -24.25 -4.96
C GLU A 309 3.25 -24.86 -5.84
N GLN A 310 3.50 -25.06 -7.12
CA GLN A 310 2.53 -25.59 -8.09
C GLN A 310 1.25 -24.75 -8.16
N LEU A 311 1.39 -23.42 -8.16
CA LEU A 311 0.25 -22.52 -8.13
C LEU A 311 -0.65 -22.69 -9.35
N GLY A 312 -1.96 -22.84 -9.12
CA GLY A 312 -2.96 -23.05 -10.16
C GLY A 312 -2.91 -24.42 -10.83
N ALA A 313 -2.20 -25.40 -10.26
CA ALA A 313 -2.06 -26.73 -10.86
C ALA A 313 -3.28 -27.63 -10.60
N ASP A 314 -3.96 -27.47 -9.47
CA ASP A 314 -5.12 -28.26 -9.08
C ASP A 314 -6.45 -27.47 -9.25
N ASP A 315 -7.53 -27.96 -8.65
CA ASP A 315 -8.87 -27.35 -8.74
C ASP A 315 -9.18 -26.40 -7.55
N GLN A 316 -8.25 -26.22 -6.61
CA GLN A 316 -8.37 -25.20 -5.58
C GLN A 316 -7.77 -23.89 -6.10
N THR A 317 -8.45 -22.79 -5.83
CA THR A 317 -7.94 -21.50 -6.26
C THR A 317 -6.78 -21.04 -5.38
N ASP A 318 -5.68 -20.64 -6.03
CA ASP A 318 -4.57 -19.95 -5.38
C ASP A 318 -4.59 -18.45 -5.66
N ILE A 319 -3.91 -17.68 -4.82
CA ILE A 319 -3.67 -16.24 -5.04
C ILE A 319 -2.16 -15.99 -5.01
N LEU A 320 -1.63 -15.40 -6.07
CA LEU A 320 -0.26 -14.91 -6.15
C LEU A 320 -0.29 -13.38 -6.27
N SER A 321 0.17 -12.69 -5.25
CA SER A 321 0.37 -11.24 -5.27
C SER A 321 1.84 -10.92 -5.52
N VAL A 322 2.13 -10.17 -6.58
CA VAL A 322 3.49 -9.72 -6.92
C VAL A 322 3.50 -8.20 -6.97
N SER A 323 4.24 -7.58 -6.05
CA SER A 323 4.43 -6.14 -6.01
C SER A 323 5.81 -5.78 -6.54
N LEU A 324 5.82 -5.11 -7.70
CA LEU A 324 7.00 -4.66 -8.43
C LEU A 324 7.42 -3.29 -7.93
N SER A 325 8.56 -3.22 -7.24
CA SER A 325 8.93 -2.07 -6.42
C SER A 325 9.80 -1.04 -7.15
N SER A 326 10.37 -1.39 -8.31
CA SER A 326 11.42 -0.58 -8.95
C SER A 326 10.91 0.77 -9.42
N HIS A 327 9.66 0.84 -9.90
CA HIS A 327 9.09 2.07 -10.45
C HIS A 327 9.02 3.19 -9.41
N ASP A 328 8.64 2.86 -8.17
CA ASP A 328 8.59 3.80 -7.06
C ASP A 328 9.99 4.36 -6.71
N TYR A 329 11.00 3.50 -6.58
CA TYR A 329 12.37 3.94 -6.32
C TYR A 329 12.90 4.87 -7.41
N ILE A 330 12.59 4.58 -8.67
CA ILE A 330 13.00 5.38 -9.83
C ILE A 330 12.26 6.72 -9.84
N ASN A 331 10.94 6.72 -9.58
CA ASN A 331 10.15 7.94 -9.49
C ASN A 331 10.58 8.82 -8.33
N HIS A 332 10.91 8.25 -7.17
CA HIS A 332 11.47 9.01 -6.06
C HIS A 332 12.78 9.73 -6.41
N ALA A 333 13.65 9.07 -7.18
CA ALA A 333 14.95 9.63 -7.54
C ALA A 333 14.85 10.66 -8.68
N PHE A 334 14.04 10.40 -9.69
CA PHE A 334 14.13 11.11 -10.97
C PHE A 334 12.85 11.87 -11.35
N GLY A 335 11.71 11.56 -10.72
CA GLY A 335 10.39 12.05 -11.06
C GLY A 335 9.67 11.20 -12.11
N PRO A 336 8.34 11.08 -12.01
CA PRO A 336 7.52 10.32 -12.97
C PRO A 336 7.53 10.94 -14.38
N GLU A 337 7.91 12.22 -14.52
CA GLU A 337 8.08 12.93 -15.78
C GLU A 337 9.39 12.62 -16.49
N SER A 338 10.36 11.94 -15.79
CA SER A 338 11.71 11.74 -16.29
C SER A 338 11.81 10.67 -17.38
N ARG A 339 12.83 10.79 -18.22
CA ARG A 339 13.20 9.76 -19.19
C ARG A 339 13.54 8.42 -18.52
N LEU A 340 14.18 8.43 -17.36
CA LEU A 340 14.48 7.20 -16.62
C LEU A 340 13.21 6.47 -16.16
N SER A 341 12.20 7.21 -15.68
CA SER A 341 10.89 6.64 -15.34
C SER A 341 10.18 6.07 -16.57
N HIS A 342 10.20 6.81 -17.69
CA HIS A 342 9.63 6.37 -18.95
C HIS A 342 10.30 5.10 -19.47
N ASP A 343 11.62 5.06 -19.52
CA ASP A 343 12.37 3.89 -20.01
C ASP A 343 12.17 2.66 -19.11
N HIS A 344 12.18 2.86 -17.78
CA HIS A 344 11.84 1.79 -16.86
C HIS A 344 10.44 1.23 -17.14
N PHE A 345 9.45 2.10 -17.39
CA PHE A 345 8.08 1.67 -17.68
C PHE A 345 8.00 0.80 -18.95
N LEU A 346 8.83 1.09 -19.96
CA LEU A 346 8.92 0.25 -21.17
C LEU A 346 9.57 -1.11 -20.87
N HIS A 347 10.62 -1.16 -20.04
CA HIS A 347 11.20 -2.41 -19.55
C HIS A 347 10.18 -3.25 -18.80
N LEU A 348 9.44 -2.61 -17.88
CA LEU A 348 8.38 -3.25 -17.11
C LEU A 348 7.31 -3.87 -18.02
N ASP A 349 6.87 -3.15 -19.06
CA ASP A 349 5.89 -3.66 -20.01
C ASP A 349 6.39 -4.89 -20.75
N ALA A 350 7.65 -4.92 -21.15
CA ALA A 350 8.28 -6.09 -21.77
C ALA A 350 8.36 -7.28 -20.79
N TYR A 351 8.72 -7.04 -19.53
CA TYR A 351 8.73 -8.09 -18.50
C TYR A 351 7.34 -8.64 -18.21
N LEU A 352 6.31 -7.78 -18.20
CA LEU A 352 4.91 -8.22 -18.04
C LEU A 352 4.46 -9.09 -19.22
N GLN A 353 4.85 -8.74 -20.46
CA GLN A 353 4.56 -9.58 -21.64
C GLN A 353 5.15 -10.98 -21.47
N ASP A 354 6.42 -11.09 -21.06
CA ASP A 354 7.09 -12.37 -20.85
C ASP A 354 6.50 -13.14 -19.66
N TRP A 355 6.09 -12.43 -18.62
CA TRP A 355 5.40 -13.00 -17.46
C TRP A 355 4.06 -13.63 -17.85
N PHE A 356 3.22 -12.91 -18.58
CA PHE A 356 1.92 -13.43 -19.00
C PHE A 356 2.03 -14.56 -20.04
N LYS A 357 3.02 -14.49 -20.92
CA LYS A 357 3.32 -15.60 -21.84
C LYS A 357 3.70 -16.87 -21.06
N TYR A 358 4.50 -16.74 -20.01
CA TYR A 358 4.83 -17.85 -19.12
C TYR A 358 3.59 -18.41 -18.42
N LEU A 359 2.74 -17.58 -17.85
CA LEU A 359 1.51 -18.01 -17.18
C LEU A 359 0.52 -18.67 -18.12
N ASP A 360 0.37 -18.16 -19.34
CA ASP A 360 -0.48 -18.75 -20.38
C ASP A 360 -0.03 -20.20 -20.70
N ALA A 361 1.27 -20.45 -20.74
CA ALA A 361 1.83 -21.78 -20.98
C ALA A 361 1.73 -22.69 -19.74
N LYS A 362 1.97 -22.17 -18.54
CA LYS A 362 2.10 -22.96 -17.31
C LYS A 362 0.76 -23.26 -16.65
N VAL A 363 -0.09 -22.26 -16.48
CA VAL A 363 -1.41 -22.37 -15.82
C VAL A 363 -2.52 -22.61 -16.83
N GLY A 364 -2.31 -22.11 -18.04
CA GLY A 364 -3.31 -22.10 -19.11
C GLY A 364 -4.10 -20.78 -19.12
N ARG A 365 -4.17 -20.17 -20.29
CA ARG A 365 -4.76 -18.84 -20.51
C ARG A 365 -6.17 -18.69 -19.96
N ASP A 366 -6.97 -19.74 -19.97
CA ASP A 366 -8.37 -19.76 -19.55
C ASP A 366 -8.56 -20.18 -18.08
N ASN A 367 -7.50 -20.28 -17.30
CA ASN A 367 -7.54 -20.80 -15.94
C ASN A 367 -7.19 -19.77 -14.87
N TYR A 368 -6.85 -18.53 -15.24
CA TYR A 368 -6.52 -17.52 -14.27
C TYR A 368 -7.18 -16.16 -14.56
N VAL A 369 -7.31 -15.37 -13.52
CA VAL A 369 -7.66 -13.95 -13.57
C VAL A 369 -6.42 -13.15 -13.19
N ALA A 370 -6.09 -12.14 -13.98
CA ALA A 370 -5.05 -11.17 -13.68
C ALA A 370 -5.69 -9.81 -13.34
N VAL A 371 -5.19 -9.21 -12.25
CA VAL A 371 -5.46 -7.83 -11.86
C VAL A 371 -4.14 -7.10 -11.84
N LEU A 372 -4.10 -5.88 -12.38
CA LEU A 372 -2.95 -5.00 -12.28
C LEU A 372 -3.40 -3.63 -11.79
N THR A 373 -2.76 -3.17 -10.72
CA THR A 373 -3.03 -1.85 -10.12
C THR A 373 -1.72 -1.23 -9.59
N ALA A 374 -1.82 -0.10 -8.92
CA ALA A 374 -0.73 0.53 -8.17
C ALA A 374 -1.21 0.87 -6.76
N ASP A 375 -0.28 0.98 -5.83
CA ASP A 375 -0.57 1.34 -4.43
C ASP A 375 -0.74 2.85 -4.21
N HIS A 376 -0.23 3.66 -5.11
CA HIS A 376 -0.42 5.10 -5.24
C HIS A 376 0.10 5.59 -6.60
N GLY A 377 -0.23 6.83 -6.94
CA GLY A 377 0.40 7.54 -8.04
C GLY A 377 1.68 8.26 -7.60
N PHE A 378 2.04 9.35 -8.31
CA PHE A 378 3.26 10.10 -8.00
C PHE A 378 3.15 11.58 -8.35
N THR A 379 3.70 12.44 -7.47
CA THR A 379 3.82 13.88 -7.72
C THR A 379 5.06 14.17 -8.58
N ASP A 380 4.91 15.08 -9.54
CA ASP A 380 6.04 15.57 -10.36
C ASP A 380 7.09 16.25 -9.49
N THR A 381 8.35 16.29 -9.95
CA THR A 381 9.38 17.05 -9.22
C THR A 381 8.99 18.52 -9.14
N PRO A 382 9.06 19.15 -7.95
CA PRO A 382 8.65 20.55 -7.80
C PRO A 382 9.42 21.52 -8.68
N GLU A 383 10.69 21.26 -8.94
CA GLU A 383 11.56 22.08 -9.77
C GLU A 383 11.09 22.07 -11.23
N TRP A 384 10.74 20.88 -11.75
CA TRP A 384 10.16 20.79 -13.09
C TRP A 384 8.77 21.42 -13.14
N ALA A 385 7.93 21.14 -12.15
CA ALA A 385 6.60 21.74 -12.08
C ALA A 385 6.66 23.27 -12.10
N LYS A 386 7.58 23.88 -11.35
CA LYS A 386 7.85 25.33 -11.38
C LYS A 386 8.31 25.82 -12.76
N SER A 387 9.17 25.08 -13.44
CA SER A 387 9.63 25.44 -14.78
C SER A 387 8.48 25.46 -15.80
N GLN A 388 7.38 24.74 -15.50
CA GLN A 388 6.14 24.73 -16.29
C GLN A 388 5.12 25.79 -15.80
N GLY A 389 5.51 26.71 -14.91
CA GLY A 389 4.64 27.77 -14.39
C GLY A 389 3.63 27.31 -13.33
N ARG A 390 3.75 26.08 -12.80
CA ARG A 390 2.86 25.58 -11.76
C ARG A 390 3.35 26.00 -10.36
N ASP A 391 2.41 26.26 -9.43
CA ASP A 391 2.74 26.43 -8.01
C ASP A 391 3.15 25.09 -7.44
N ALA A 392 4.42 24.96 -7.05
CA ALA A 392 4.99 23.74 -6.54
C ALA A 392 6.16 24.04 -5.59
N GLY A 393 6.43 23.15 -4.64
CA GLY A 393 7.53 23.39 -3.71
C GLY A 393 7.71 22.30 -2.67
N ARG A 394 8.57 22.61 -1.70
CA ARG A 394 8.93 21.72 -0.59
C ARG A 394 8.69 22.40 0.73
N ILE A 395 7.97 21.75 1.62
CA ILE A 395 7.78 22.16 3.01
C ILE A 395 8.83 21.41 3.83
N VAL A 396 9.78 22.13 4.41
CA VAL A 396 10.83 21.51 5.25
C VAL A 396 10.22 21.19 6.62
N PRO A 397 10.08 19.91 7.02
CA PRO A 397 9.40 19.51 8.26
C PRO A 397 9.93 20.24 9.52
N ALA A 398 11.25 20.33 9.66
CA ALA A 398 11.86 20.98 10.82
C ALA A 398 11.52 22.48 10.91
N GLN A 399 11.41 23.18 9.77
CA GLN A 399 11.02 24.59 9.72
C GLN A 399 9.55 24.77 10.08
N ALA A 400 8.66 23.92 9.55
CA ALA A 400 7.24 23.95 9.88
C ALA A 400 7.01 23.69 11.39
N VAL A 401 7.67 22.66 11.95
CA VAL A 401 7.63 22.38 13.40
C VAL A 401 8.18 23.56 14.22
N GLY A 402 9.30 24.15 13.80
CA GLY A 402 9.90 25.32 14.48
C GLY A 402 8.97 26.53 14.48
N PHE A 403 8.33 26.82 13.34
CA PHE A 403 7.37 27.92 13.22
C PHE A 403 6.17 27.73 14.16
N VAL A 404 5.58 26.54 14.19
CA VAL A 404 4.44 26.22 15.05
C VAL A 404 4.86 26.30 16.54
N ASN A 405 6.01 25.73 16.91
CA ASN A 405 6.52 25.81 18.28
C ASN A 405 6.72 27.26 18.76
N ALA A 406 7.30 28.12 17.91
CA ALA A 406 7.48 29.54 18.26
C ALA A 406 6.14 30.27 18.47
N GLY A 407 5.11 29.92 17.69
CA GLY A 407 3.76 30.45 17.84
C GLY A 407 3.09 29.99 19.13
N LEU A 408 3.15 28.68 19.40
CA LEU A 408 2.59 28.10 20.63
C LEU A 408 3.30 28.59 21.89
N ALA A 409 4.63 28.78 21.84
CA ALA A 409 5.38 29.36 22.97
C ALA A 409 4.95 30.79 23.30
N ARG A 410 4.63 31.61 22.30
CA ARG A 410 4.06 32.96 22.54
C ARG A 410 2.68 32.93 23.19
N GLN A 411 1.88 31.92 22.89
CA GLN A 411 0.50 31.81 23.39
C GLN A 411 0.40 31.12 24.74
N PHE A 412 1.18 30.04 24.95
CA PHE A 412 1.05 29.14 26.11
C PHE A 412 2.30 29.13 27.01
N GLY A 413 3.32 29.96 26.69
CA GLY A 413 4.59 29.99 27.40
C GLY A 413 5.65 29.06 26.81
N GLU A 414 6.90 29.25 27.24
CA GLU A 414 8.05 28.47 26.73
C GLU A 414 7.86 26.96 26.86
N GLY A 415 8.25 26.25 25.84
CA GLY A 415 8.16 24.77 25.76
C GLY A 415 8.31 24.25 24.33
N ARG A 416 8.61 22.96 24.22
CA ARG A 416 8.62 22.24 22.95
C ARG A 416 7.27 21.55 22.76
N TRP A 417 6.27 22.30 22.34
CA TRP A 417 4.89 21.86 22.20
C TRP A 417 4.70 20.77 21.15
N VAL A 418 5.41 20.89 20.02
CA VAL A 418 5.45 19.90 18.93
C VAL A 418 6.80 19.21 18.97
N ILE A 419 6.80 17.90 19.21
CA ILE A 419 8.01 17.08 19.33
C ILE A 419 8.51 16.55 17.97
N GLY A 420 7.66 16.57 16.95
CA GLY A 420 8.01 16.14 15.59
C GLY A 420 6.81 15.92 14.69
N MET A 421 7.07 15.25 13.58
CA MET A 421 6.04 14.83 12.62
C MET A 421 6.03 13.32 12.46
N SER A 422 4.86 12.78 12.10
CA SER A 422 4.63 11.40 11.68
C SER A 422 3.83 11.43 10.37
N GLY A 423 4.45 11.05 9.25
CA GLY A 423 3.91 11.35 7.94
C GLY A 423 3.68 12.85 7.77
N THR A 424 2.45 13.26 7.48
CA THR A 424 2.04 14.67 7.41
C THR A 424 1.47 15.20 8.73
N GLY A 425 1.44 14.39 9.78
CA GLY A 425 0.83 14.74 11.08
C GLY A 425 1.83 15.29 12.10
N PHE A 426 1.37 16.21 12.94
CA PHE A 426 2.15 16.79 14.03
C PHE A 426 1.94 16.00 15.32
N ILE A 427 3.03 15.63 15.98
CA ILE A 427 3.07 14.96 17.29
C ILE A 427 3.37 15.99 18.36
N PHE A 428 2.59 15.99 19.42
CA PHE A 428 2.66 16.95 20.51
C PHE A 428 3.32 16.36 21.76
N ASP A 429 3.85 17.22 22.62
CA ASP A 429 4.28 16.89 23.97
C ASP A 429 3.04 16.84 24.89
N GLU A 430 2.36 15.71 24.92
CA GLU A 430 1.15 15.52 25.74
C GLU A 430 1.41 15.74 27.25
N PRO A 431 2.53 15.24 27.82
CA PRO A 431 2.90 15.56 29.19
C PRO A 431 3.03 17.07 29.47
N LEU A 432 3.62 17.83 28.55
CA LEU A 432 3.74 19.28 28.69
C LEU A 432 2.37 19.96 28.69
N ILE A 433 1.48 19.57 27.77
CA ILE A 433 0.10 20.10 27.70
C ILE A 433 -0.62 19.87 29.03
N GLN A 434 -0.54 18.65 29.56
CA GLN A 434 -1.14 18.28 30.85
C GLN A 434 -0.52 19.05 32.02
N GLN A 435 0.81 19.17 32.07
CA GLN A 435 1.52 19.90 33.10
C GLN A 435 1.11 21.40 33.16
N ARG A 436 0.80 21.97 32.00
CA ARG A 436 0.33 23.36 31.89
C ARG A 436 -1.16 23.52 32.18
N GLY A 437 -1.89 22.45 32.46
CA GLY A 437 -3.33 22.46 32.71
C GLY A 437 -4.18 22.86 31.51
N LEU A 438 -3.63 22.71 30.30
CA LEU A 438 -4.31 23.05 29.04
C LEU A 438 -5.13 21.87 28.50
N LYS A 439 -6.19 22.18 27.75
CA LYS A 439 -6.91 21.17 26.99
C LYS A 439 -6.17 20.86 25.70
N GLN A 440 -5.98 19.58 25.39
CA GLN A 440 -5.31 19.13 24.17
C GLN A 440 -5.88 19.77 22.92
N ASP A 441 -7.23 19.77 22.77
CA ASP A 441 -7.90 20.32 21.59
C ASP A 441 -7.67 21.84 21.43
N GLU A 442 -7.50 22.58 22.53
CA GLU A 442 -7.13 24.01 22.50
C GLU A 442 -5.74 24.22 21.86
N VAL A 443 -4.77 23.38 22.25
CA VAL A 443 -3.40 23.44 21.71
C VAL A 443 -3.38 22.99 20.24
N TYR A 444 -4.16 21.98 19.89
CA TYR A 444 -4.23 21.50 18.49
C TYR A 444 -4.89 22.52 17.56
N GLU A 445 -5.95 23.19 17.98
CA GLU A 445 -6.57 24.27 17.21
C GLU A 445 -5.63 25.48 17.05
N ALA A 446 -4.89 25.83 18.09
CA ALA A 446 -3.87 26.88 18.01
C ALA A 446 -2.74 26.48 17.03
N ALA A 447 -2.26 25.23 17.10
CA ALA A 447 -1.26 24.72 16.18
C ALA A 447 -1.77 24.68 14.73
N LYS A 448 -3.03 24.31 14.51
CA LYS A 448 -3.69 24.36 13.21
C LYS A 448 -3.71 25.79 12.65
N ALA A 449 -4.10 26.78 13.47
CA ALA A 449 -4.14 28.18 13.05
C ALA A 449 -2.75 28.72 12.67
N LEU A 450 -1.69 28.15 13.25
CA LEU A 450 -0.29 28.49 12.91
C LEU A 450 0.19 27.75 11.65
N VAL A 451 -0.02 26.42 11.57
CA VAL A 451 0.56 25.63 10.48
C VAL A 451 0.00 26.00 9.10
N VAL A 452 -1.25 26.45 9.02
CA VAL A 452 -1.84 26.94 7.76
C VAL A 452 -1.22 28.25 7.24
N GLN A 453 -0.39 28.91 8.05
CA GLN A 453 0.39 30.08 7.63
C GLN A 453 1.76 29.69 7.03
N VAL A 454 2.16 28.44 7.15
CA VAL A 454 3.40 27.94 6.53
C VAL A 454 3.19 27.85 5.03
N ASP A 455 4.12 28.44 4.27
CA ASP A 455 4.03 28.38 2.80
C ASP A 455 4.04 26.94 2.29
N GLY A 456 3.16 26.67 1.32
CA GLY A 456 2.95 25.32 0.79
C GLY A 456 1.92 24.48 1.56
N VAL A 457 1.44 24.91 2.71
CA VAL A 457 0.33 24.25 3.41
C VAL A 457 -1.00 24.74 2.84
N GLN A 458 -1.87 23.79 2.50
CA GLN A 458 -3.24 24.05 2.02
C GLN A 458 -4.21 24.17 3.19
N THR A 459 -4.18 23.19 4.08
CA THR A 459 -5.08 23.09 5.24
C THR A 459 -4.54 22.09 6.26
N ALA A 460 -5.19 22.04 7.42
CA ALA A 460 -4.93 21.03 8.43
C ALA A 460 -6.23 20.65 9.16
N PHE A 461 -6.30 19.42 9.67
CA PHE A 461 -7.44 18.88 10.40
C PHE A 461 -7.01 18.35 11.75
N THR A 462 -7.69 18.81 12.80
CA THR A 462 -7.48 18.30 14.17
C THR A 462 -8.22 16.97 14.36
N ARG A 463 -7.83 16.21 15.39
CA ARG A 463 -8.48 14.94 15.75
C ARG A 463 -10.00 15.11 15.96
N ALA A 464 -10.45 16.24 16.48
CA ALA A 464 -11.87 16.51 16.67
C ALA A 464 -12.62 16.58 15.35
N GLN A 465 -12.03 17.20 14.32
CA GLN A 465 -12.59 17.23 12.97
C GLN A 465 -12.55 15.86 12.29
N LEU A 466 -11.43 15.13 12.46
CA LEU A 466 -11.26 13.78 11.89
C LEU A 466 -12.23 12.76 12.51
N ALA A 467 -12.50 12.85 13.80
CA ALA A 467 -13.49 12.02 14.49
C ALA A 467 -14.95 12.43 14.22
N GLY A 468 -15.18 13.63 13.67
CA GLY A 468 -16.51 14.16 13.36
C GLY A 468 -17.14 13.52 12.12
N THR A 469 -18.34 14.01 11.77
CA THR A 469 -19.17 13.47 10.66
C THR A 469 -19.30 14.42 9.48
N ASP A 470 -18.60 15.54 9.46
CA ASP A 470 -18.62 16.50 8.35
C ASP A 470 -18.08 15.84 7.06
N THR A 471 -18.88 15.86 6.01
CA THR A 471 -18.54 15.35 4.68
C THR A 471 -18.43 16.45 3.62
N THR A 472 -18.60 17.72 4.01
CA THR A 472 -18.66 18.86 3.08
C THR A 472 -17.33 19.58 2.94
N THR A 473 -16.49 19.53 3.99
CA THR A 473 -15.16 20.14 3.95
C THR A 473 -14.25 19.38 2.99
N PRO A 474 -13.65 20.07 2.00
CA PRO A 474 -12.78 19.43 1.03
C PRO A 474 -11.65 18.63 1.68
N ASN A 475 -11.40 17.42 1.20
CA ASN A 475 -10.39 16.46 1.62
C ASN A 475 -10.56 15.91 3.05
N LEU A 476 -11.50 16.41 3.87
CA LEU A 476 -11.67 15.93 5.24
C LEU A 476 -12.09 14.44 5.27
N ALA A 477 -12.99 14.03 4.38
CA ALA A 477 -13.40 12.62 4.28
C ALA A 477 -12.22 11.70 3.92
N GLN A 478 -11.39 12.10 2.95
CA GLN A 478 -10.19 11.35 2.56
C GLN A 478 -9.18 11.26 3.70
N MET A 479 -8.96 12.36 4.44
CA MET A 479 -8.05 12.37 5.59
C MET A 479 -8.58 11.53 6.75
N ARG A 480 -9.90 11.48 6.94
CA ARG A 480 -10.56 10.58 7.91
C ARG A 480 -10.30 9.12 7.58
N HIS A 481 -10.40 8.72 6.31
CA HIS A 481 -10.06 7.38 5.86
C HIS A 481 -8.60 7.00 6.12
N SER A 482 -7.69 7.99 6.22
CA SER A 482 -6.27 7.77 6.57
C SER A 482 -5.99 7.79 8.08
N TRP A 483 -6.97 8.12 8.91
CA TRP A 483 -6.75 8.41 10.33
C TRP A 483 -7.33 7.31 11.22
N TYR A 484 -6.46 6.63 11.98
CA TYR A 484 -6.88 5.62 12.96
C TYR A 484 -6.75 6.21 14.37
N PRO A 485 -7.85 6.27 15.16
CA PRO A 485 -7.82 6.82 16.51
C PRO A 485 -6.80 6.10 17.40
N GLY A 486 -6.04 6.86 18.19
CA GLY A 486 -5.09 6.32 19.16
C GLY A 486 -3.68 6.03 18.62
N ILE A 487 -3.51 5.92 17.30
CA ILE A 487 -2.17 5.73 16.69
C ILE A 487 -1.78 6.83 15.70
N ALA A 488 -2.76 7.48 15.09
CA ALA A 488 -2.49 8.58 14.16
C ALA A 488 -2.26 9.90 14.92
N ALA A 489 -1.39 10.75 14.37
CA ALA A 489 -1.13 12.07 14.92
C ALA A 489 -2.42 12.92 15.03
N PRO A 490 -2.57 13.74 16.10
CA PRO A 490 -3.81 14.47 16.37
C PRO A 490 -4.06 15.68 15.47
N LEU A 491 -3.05 16.15 14.73
CA LEU A 491 -3.17 17.21 13.73
C LEU A 491 -2.58 16.73 12.42
N GLN A 492 -3.40 16.59 11.37
CA GLN A 492 -3.01 16.16 10.04
C GLN A 492 -2.96 17.36 9.10
N VAL A 493 -1.89 17.48 8.33
CA VAL A 493 -1.63 18.61 7.44
C VAL A 493 -1.68 18.17 5.99
N ILE A 494 -2.32 18.96 5.13
CA ILE A 494 -2.37 18.74 3.69
C ILE A 494 -1.53 19.82 3.01
N PRO A 495 -0.52 19.47 2.21
CA PRO A 495 0.20 20.42 1.38
C PRO A 495 -0.70 20.94 0.24
N LYS A 496 -0.36 22.06 -0.37
CA LYS A 496 -0.97 22.51 -1.63
C LYS A 496 -0.70 21.50 -2.76
N PRO A 497 -1.55 21.45 -3.82
CA PRO A 497 -1.23 20.67 -5.01
C PRO A 497 0.17 21.01 -5.55
N GLY A 498 0.98 19.99 -5.87
CA GLY A 498 2.36 20.19 -6.32
C GLY A 498 3.39 20.47 -5.21
N TRP A 499 2.94 20.66 -3.97
CA TRP A 499 3.82 20.79 -2.80
C TRP A 499 3.93 19.46 -2.05
N MET A 500 5.08 19.25 -1.40
CA MET A 500 5.32 18.06 -0.60
C MET A 500 6.14 18.36 0.64
N PHE A 501 6.03 17.53 1.66
CA PHE A 501 6.96 17.54 2.78
C PHE A 501 8.28 16.88 2.37
N GLY A 502 9.39 17.57 2.57
CA GLY A 502 10.72 17.04 2.27
C GLY A 502 11.83 18.01 2.61
N SER A 503 12.91 17.48 3.17
CA SER A 503 14.15 18.22 3.45
C SER A 503 15.17 18.12 2.32
N ARG A 504 14.99 17.17 1.39
CA ARG A 504 15.88 17.00 0.23
C ARG A 504 15.52 18.01 -0.85
N VAL A 505 16.52 18.51 -1.57
CA VAL A 505 16.37 19.43 -2.70
C VAL A 505 16.33 18.73 -4.06
N MET A 506 16.29 17.40 -4.06
CA MET A 506 16.28 16.55 -5.25
C MET A 506 15.25 15.42 -5.09
N GLY A 507 14.82 14.90 -6.24
CA GLY A 507 13.80 13.85 -6.30
C GLY A 507 12.40 14.36 -5.99
N THR A 508 11.47 13.43 -5.82
CA THR A 508 10.08 13.73 -5.51
C THR A 508 9.47 12.66 -4.58
N THR A 509 8.21 12.80 -4.24
CA THR A 509 7.47 11.84 -3.42
C THR A 509 5.98 11.90 -3.75
N HIS A 510 5.20 11.17 -3.02
CA HIS A 510 3.75 11.01 -3.05
C HIS A 510 3.20 11.12 -1.62
N GLY A 511 1.91 10.94 -1.39
CA GLY A 511 1.29 10.95 -0.07
C GLY A 511 0.29 12.09 0.12
N SER A 512 -0.34 12.54 -0.95
CA SER A 512 -1.36 13.59 -0.93
C SER A 512 -2.73 13.07 -1.34
N PRO A 513 -3.84 13.80 -1.02
CA PRO A 513 -5.18 13.44 -1.46
C PRO A 513 -5.47 13.81 -2.93
N TYR A 514 -4.50 14.32 -3.66
CA TYR A 514 -4.69 14.84 -5.01
C TYR A 514 -4.57 13.76 -6.08
N GLU A 515 -5.11 14.09 -7.26
CA GLU A 515 -5.26 13.16 -8.37
C GLU A 515 -3.92 12.54 -8.84
N ASN A 516 -2.82 13.27 -8.77
CA ASN A 516 -1.50 12.74 -9.11
C ASN A 516 -1.09 11.54 -8.26
N ASP A 517 -1.54 11.47 -7.00
CA ASP A 517 -1.22 10.38 -6.05
C ASP A 517 -2.37 9.38 -5.88
N THR A 518 -3.62 9.79 -6.14
CA THR A 518 -4.79 8.93 -5.93
C THR A 518 -5.27 8.21 -7.18
N HIS A 519 -5.04 8.76 -8.40
CA HIS A 519 -5.51 8.20 -9.67
C HIS A 519 -4.52 7.18 -10.23
N VAL A 520 -4.86 5.91 -10.09
CA VAL A 520 -3.99 4.77 -10.40
C VAL A 520 -4.61 3.86 -11.47
N PRO A 521 -3.82 3.02 -12.16
CA PRO A 521 -4.39 2.01 -13.04
C PRO A 521 -5.21 1.00 -12.22
N LEU A 522 -6.33 0.58 -12.78
CA LEU A 522 -7.09 -0.58 -12.35
C LEU A 522 -7.47 -1.36 -13.60
N LEU A 523 -6.75 -2.43 -13.84
CA LEU A 523 -6.78 -3.22 -15.05
C LEU A 523 -7.10 -4.67 -14.68
N THR A 524 -8.05 -5.28 -15.37
CA THR A 524 -8.48 -6.66 -15.11
C THR A 524 -8.53 -7.46 -16.40
N TRP A 525 -8.13 -8.71 -16.32
CA TRP A 525 -8.16 -9.64 -17.44
C TRP A 525 -8.43 -11.07 -16.95
N GLY A 526 -9.26 -11.79 -17.66
CA GLY A 526 -9.59 -13.19 -17.36
C GLY A 526 -10.68 -13.67 -18.29
N PRO A 527 -10.34 -14.41 -19.39
CA PRO A 527 -11.25 -14.66 -20.51
C PRO A 527 -12.59 -15.30 -20.14
N LYS A 528 -12.73 -15.94 -18.99
CA LYS A 528 -13.98 -16.55 -18.52
C LYS A 528 -14.76 -15.71 -17.52
N TRP A 529 -14.12 -14.71 -16.88
CA TRP A 529 -14.69 -13.96 -15.75
C TRP A 529 -14.86 -12.48 -16.05
N VAL A 530 -14.01 -11.91 -16.91
CA VAL A 530 -13.94 -10.49 -17.18
C VAL A 530 -14.27 -10.21 -18.64
N GLY A 531 -15.29 -9.40 -18.91
CA GLY A 531 -15.58 -8.87 -20.25
C GLY A 531 -14.56 -7.81 -20.66
N GLN A 532 -14.61 -7.37 -21.92
CA GLN A 532 -13.68 -6.37 -22.46
C GLN A 532 -14.30 -4.98 -22.43
N GLY A 533 -13.49 -3.97 -22.18
CA GLY A 533 -13.90 -2.57 -22.36
C GLY A 533 -13.23 -1.58 -21.43
N ARG A 534 -13.33 -0.33 -21.83
CA ARG A 534 -13.02 0.84 -21.02
C ARG A 534 -14.24 1.23 -20.19
N ILE A 535 -14.05 1.42 -18.89
CA ILE A 535 -15.10 1.78 -17.95
C ILE A 535 -14.86 3.21 -17.47
N GLU A 536 -15.84 4.09 -17.73
CA GLU A 536 -15.78 5.51 -17.36
C GLU A 536 -16.27 5.78 -15.94
N GLN A 537 -17.04 4.86 -15.37
CA GLN A 537 -17.56 5.02 -14.02
C GLN A 537 -16.41 5.15 -13.02
N ARG A 538 -16.53 6.16 -12.12
CA ARG A 538 -15.59 6.31 -11.00
C ARG A 538 -15.73 5.14 -10.03
N VAL A 539 -14.62 4.51 -9.72
CA VAL A 539 -14.48 3.40 -8.77
C VAL A 539 -13.34 3.67 -7.80
N GLU A 540 -13.28 2.91 -6.74
CA GLU A 540 -12.21 3.00 -5.76
C GLU A 540 -11.49 1.66 -5.61
N ILE A 541 -10.23 1.71 -5.19
CA ILE A 541 -9.39 0.50 -5.09
C ILE A 541 -9.92 -0.46 -4.01
N ILE A 542 -10.62 0.03 -2.99
CA ILE A 542 -11.32 -0.83 -2.01
C ILE A 542 -12.36 -1.75 -2.64
N ASP A 543 -12.83 -1.45 -3.85
CA ASP A 543 -13.83 -2.25 -4.58
C ASP A 543 -13.24 -3.57 -5.12
N LEU A 544 -11.89 -3.71 -5.13
CA LEU A 544 -11.20 -4.93 -5.56
C LEU A 544 -11.52 -6.13 -4.67
N ALA A 545 -11.43 -5.99 -3.35
CA ALA A 545 -11.61 -7.11 -2.44
C ALA A 545 -13.01 -7.76 -2.54
N PRO A 546 -14.14 -7.02 -2.48
CA PRO A 546 -15.45 -7.62 -2.68
C PRO A 546 -15.65 -8.20 -4.08
N THR A 547 -15.03 -7.60 -5.11
CA THR A 547 -15.11 -8.11 -6.49
C THR A 547 -14.36 -9.43 -6.65
N LEU A 548 -13.13 -9.53 -6.13
CA LEU A 548 -12.36 -10.77 -6.13
C LEU A 548 -13.05 -11.86 -5.31
N SER A 549 -13.62 -11.50 -4.16
CA SER A 549 -14.42 -12.43 -3.35
C SER A 549 -15.60 -13.00 -4.13
N ALA A 550 -16.30 -12.17 -4.91
CA ALA A 550 -17.40 -12.62 -5.76
C ALA A 550 -16.93 -13.57 -6.88
N ILE A 551 -15.78 -13.29 -7.52
CA ILE A 551 -15.16 -14.17 -8.52
C ILE A 551 -14.76 -15.51 -7.90
N LEU A 552 -14.30 -15.51 -6.67
CA LEU A 552 -13.85 -16.68 -5.91
C LEU A 552 -15.00 -17.46 -5.25
N HIS A 553 -16.22 -16.94 -5.28
CA HIS A 553 -17.39 -17.48 -4.58
C HIS A 553 -17.18 -17.60 -3.07
N VAL A 554 -16.47 -16.64 -2.46
CA VAL A 554 -16.28 -16.52 -1.02
C VAL A 554 -16.89 -15.21 -0.51
N PRO A 555 -17.23 -15.11 0.78
CA PRO A 555 -17.63 -13.83 1.37
C PRO A 555 -16.54 -12.78 1.23
N ALA A 556 -16.92 -11.52 1.10
CA ALA A 556 -15.98 -10.42 1.21
C ALA A 556 -15.38 -10.37 2.65
N PRO A 557 -14.15 -9.84 2.81
CA PRO A 557 -13.59 -9.58 4.13
C PRO A 557 -14.56 -8.78 5.00
N ARG A 558 -14.68 -9.12 6.30
CA ARG A 558 -15.72 -8.55 7.18
C ARG A 558 -15.67 -7.03 7.31
N GLN A 559 -14.46 -6.47 7.22
CA GLN A 559 -14.23 -5.03 7.35
C GLN A 559 -14.23 -4.29 6.01
N ALA A 560 -14.44 -4.99 4.89
CA ALA A 560 -14.49 -4.37 3.56
C ALA A 560 -15.57 -3.29 3.50
N GLN A 561 -15.21 -2.14 2.92
CA GLN A 561 -16.07 -0.96 2.73
C GLN A 561 -16.42 -0.74 1.26
N GLY A 562 -15.74 -1.46 0.37
CA GLY A 562 -15.95 -1.40 -1.07
C GLY A 562 -17.23 -2.07 -1.55
N LYS A 563 -17.53 -1.89 -2.82
CA LYS A 563 -18.66 -2.50 -3.55
C LYS A 563 -18.12 -3.31 -4.73
N LEU A 564 -18.98 -4.02 -5.44
CA LEU A 564 -18.56 -4.72 -6.65
C LEU A 564 -18.17 -3.72 -7.75
N LEU A 565 -17.06 -3.97 -8.41
CA LEU A 565 -16.67 -3.26 -9.62
C LEU A 565 -17.68 -3.55 -10.75
N PRO A 566 -18.06 -2.53 -11.54
CA PRO A 566 -18.96 -2.70 -12.68
C PRO A 566 -18.21 -3.30 -13.88
N LEU A 567 -17.72 -4.53 -13.71
CA LEU A 567 -17.04 -5.24 -14.79
C LEU A 567 -18.02 -5.53 -15.93
N PRO A 568 -17.60 -5.39 -17.21
CA PRO A 568 -18.44 -5.71 -18.35
C PRO A 568 -18.87 -7.18 -18.28
N ALA A 569 -20.15 -7.43 -18.56
CA ALA A 569 -20.66 -8.80 -18.72
C ALA A 569 -19.97 -9.48 -19.92
N LYS A 570 -19.84 -10.81 -19.85
CA LYS A 570 -19.41 -11.64 -20.97
C LYS A 570 -20.55 -12.00 -21.84
#